data_ff45224805ca8a04d7a92d621a03da7d
#
_entry.id   ff45224805ca8a04d7a92d621a03da7d
#
_cell.length_a   1.000
_cell.length_b   1.000
_cell.length_c   1.000
_cell.angle_alpha   90.00
_cell.angle_beta   90.00
_cell.angle_gamma   90.00
#
_symmetry.space_group_name_H-M   'P 1'
#
loop_
_entity.id
_entity.type
_entity.pdbx_description
1 polymer ?
#
loop_
_entity_poly.entity_id
_entity_poly.type
_entity_poly.pdbx_seq_one_letter_code
_entity_poly.pdbx_strand_id
1 'polypeptide(L)'
;MSDILRLPAEELYKNELDALIANEKDPVPAGWKMSPKSVLTYIMGGKSGGTVITPKYMGDRRIVEICIATLVTDRALLLIGEPGTAKSWLSEHLTAAINGNSSRVIQGTAGTTEEQIRYSWNYALLLAKGPSHEALVKSPVYTAMETGTIARIEEISRCASEVQDALISILSEKRISVPELSKEIAAKKGFSVIATANTRDKGVNEMSSALKRRFNIVVLPAPADMETEINIVNTRVAQLADSFGLTAKLPDRTAVERVVTVFRELRNGQTLDGQVKLKQTTGVLSSAEAISLLVNSMALAGSFGNGVVSDADLASALQGAVVKDDTKDKAVWTEYLENVMRKRKGLASLYAECKERNS
;
A
#
# COMPACT_ATOMS: atom_id res chain seq x y z
N MET A 1 3.74 24.03 9.34
CA MET A 1 3.79 22.63 8.79
C MET A 1 3.59 21.71 9.96
N SER A 2 2.90 20.60 9.80
CA SER A 2 2.72 19.60 10.85
C SER A 2 4.06 18.90 11.11
N ASP A 3 4.41 18.69 12.39
CA ASP A 3 5.62 17.93 12.79
C ASP A 3 5.44 16.41 12.59
N ILE A 4 4.33 16.00 11.96
CA ILE A 4 3.99 14.60 11.70
C ILE A 4 4.70 14.16 10.42
N LEU A 5 5.54 13.13 10.53
CA LEU A 5 6.33 12.58 9.41
C LEU A 5 5.46 12.06 8.27
N ARG A 6 4.30 11.46 8.58
CA ARG A 6 3.34 10.94 7.60
C ARG A 6 1.92 11.31 8.02
N LEU A 7 1.34 12.25 7.30
CA LEU A 7 -0.08 12.57 7.43
C LEU A 7 -0.95 11.45 6.84
N PRO A 8 -2.12 11.15 7.43
CA PRO A 8 -3.11 10.27 6.82
C PRO A 8 -3.64 10.90 5.52
N ALA A 9 -4.17 10.06 4.64
CA ALA A 9 -4.60 10.49 3.30
C ALA A 9 -5.65 11.62 3.34
N GLU A 10 -6.56 11.59 4.30
CA GLU A 10 -7.60 12.62 4.48
C GLU A 10 -7.06 13.99 4.87
N GLU A 11 -5.93 14.05 5.54
CA GLU A 11 -5.26 15.31 5.87
C GLU A 11 -4.36 15.78 4.71
N LEU A 12 -3.59 14.85 4.13
CA LEU A 12 -2.67 15.15 3.04
C LEU A 12 -3.41 15.70 1.79
N TYR A 13 -4.58 15.15 1.49
CA TYR A 13 -5.40 15.54 0.33
C TYR A 13 -6.70 16.26 0.72
N LYS A 14 -6.69 16.92 1.88
CA LYS A 14 -7.87 17.60 2.42
C LYS A 14 -8.55 18.53 1.41
N ASN A 15 -7.79 19.37 0.72
CA ASN A 15 -8.35 20.32 -0.25
C ASN A 15 -9.06 19.65 -1.42
N GLU A 16 -8.55 18.50 -1.88
CA GLU A 16 -9.17 17.72 -2.95
C GLU A 16 -10.47 17.04 -2.47
N LEU A 17 -10.44 16.46 -1.27
CA LEU A 17 -11.61 15.83 -0.65
C LEU A 17 -12.71 16.86 -0.36
N ASP A 18 -12.36 18.00 0.21
CA ASP A 18 -13.31 19.09 0.50
C ASP A 18 -13.95 19.63 -0.80
N ALA A 19 -13.16 19.76 -1.89
CA ALA A 19 -13.68 20.19 -3.19
C ALA A 19 -14.68 19.18 -3.78
N LEU A 20 -14.42 17.87 -3.65
CA LEU A 20 -15.32 16.82 -4.10
C LEU A 20 -16.62 16.82 -3.30
N ILE A 21 -16.54 16.93 -1.97
CA ILE A 21 -17.71 16.99 -1.09
C ILE A 21 -18.55 18.24 -1.38
N ALA A 22 -17.92 19.40 -1.52
CA ALA A 22 -18.62 20.66 -1.78
C ALA A 22 -19.35 20.70 -3.13
N ASN A 23 -18.86 19.94 -4.13
CA ASN A 23 -19.45 19.87 -5.46
C ASN A 23 -20.24 18.58 -5.72
N GLU A 24 -20.58 17.84 -4.66
CA GLU A 24 -21.32 16.58 -4.77
C GLU A 24 -22.73 16.79 -5.37
N LYS A 25 -23.07 15.98 -6.36
CA LYS A 25 -24.37 16.06 -7.06
C LYS A 25 -25.07 14.70 -7.16
N ASP A 26 -24.33 13.62 -6.93
CA ASP A 26 -24.84 12.28 -7.04
C ASP A 26 -25.28 11.73 -5.66
N PRO A 27 -26.16 10.71 -5.61
CA PRO A 27 -26.57 10.10 -4.35
C PRO A 27 -25.41 9.55 -3.54
N VAL A 28 -25.35 9.90 -2.26
CA VAL A 28 -24.33 9.48 -1.31
C VAL A 28 -24.84 8.28 -0.51
N PRO A 29 -24.16 7.13 -0.51
CA PRO A 29 -24.54 5.99 0.31
C PRO A 29 -24.49 6.29 1.81
N ALA A 30 -25.31 5.59 2.60
CA ALA A 30 -25.33 5.77 4.05
C ALA A 30 -23.93 5.49 4.67
N GLY A 31 -23.45 6.39 5.52
CA GLY A 31 -22.16 6.31 6.17
C GLY A 31 -20.97 6.81 5.32
N TRP A 32 -21.20 7.19 4.05
CA TRP A 32 -20.18 7.76 3.17
C TRP A 32 -20.15 9.30 3.25
N LYS A 33 -19.01 9.88 2.88
CA LYS A 33 -18.82 11.34 2.77
C LYS A 33 -19.15 11.89 1.39
N MET A 34 -19.05 11.05 0.35
CA MET A 34 -19.31 11.43 -1.04
C MET A 34 -19.85 10.24 -1.85
N SER A 35 -20.36 10.50 -3.05
CA SER A 35 -20.89 9.49 -3.94
C SER A 35 -19.80 8.55 -4.49
N PRO A 36 -20.18 7.36 -4.98
CA PRO A 36 -19.26 6.45 -5.66
C PRO A 36 -18.51 7.09 -6.83
N LYS A 37 -19.15 8.02 -7.56
CA LYS A 37 -18.50 8.73 -8.68
C LYS A 37 -17.44 9.72 -8.17
N SER A 38 -17.71 10.43 -7.09
CA SER A 38 -16.75 11.34 -6.47
C SER A 38 -15.57 10.57 -5.87
N VAL A 39 -15.81 9.41 -5.22
CA VAL A 39 -14.74 8.50 -4.77
C VAL A 39 -13.89 8.04 -5.96
N LEU A 40 -14.50 7.65 -7.08
CA LEU A 40 -13.79 7.26 -8.29
C LEU A 40 -12.92 8.41 -8.83
N THR A 41 -13.47 9.64 -8.86
CA THR A 41 -12.72 10.83 -9.28
C THR A 41 -11.54 11.11 -8.34
N TYR A 42 -11.72 10.94 -7.03
CA TYR A 42 -10.63 11.09 -6.07
C TYR A 42 -9.49 10.07 -6.32
N ILE A 43 -9.83 8.83 -6.59
CA ILE A 43 -8.83 7.77 -6.80
C ILE A 43 -8.15 7.89 -8.17
N MET A 44 -8.91 8.14 -9.23
CA MET A 44 -8.40 8.12 -10.62
C MET A 44 -7.88 9.46 -11.09
N GLY A 45 -8.15 10.54 -10.34
CA GLY A 45 -7.84 11.90 -10.74
C GLY A 45 -8.93 12.53 -11.60
N GLY A 46 -8.88 13.85 -11.71
CA GLY A 46 -9.86 14.63 -12.49
C GLY A 46 -9.94 16.08 -12.05
N LYS A 47 -11.14 16.65 -12.08
CA LYS A 47 -11.41 18.03 -11.62
C LYS A 47 -12.73 18.11 -10.88
N SER A 48 -12.79 18.95 -9.85
CA SER A 48 -14.01 19.23 -9.11
C SER A 48 -14.03 20.71 -8.70
N GLY A 49 -15.06 21.48 -9.14
CA GLY A 49 -15.21 22.90 -8.78
C GLY A 49 -13.98 23.76 -9.07
N GLY A 50 -13.24 23.47 -10.14
CA GLY A 50 -11.97 24.18 -10.47
C GLY A 50 -10.72 23.61 -9.80
N THR A 51 -10.85 22.76 -8.78
CA THR A 51 -9.74 22.05 -8.13
C THR A 51 -9.31 20.83 -8.97
N VAL A 52 -8.00 20.73 -9.20
CA VAL A 52 -7.41 19.53 -9.82
C VAL A 52 -7.31 18.43 -8.77
N ILE A 53 -7.83 17.25 -9.10
CA ILE A 53 -7.74 16.05 -8.28
C ILE A 53 -6.61 15.20 -8.84
N THR A 54 -5.56 15.01 -8.07
CA THR A 54 -4.41 14.20 -8.48
C THR A 54 -4.73 12.72 -8.42
N PRO A 55 -4.26 11.89 -9.39
CA PRO A 55 -4.51 10.46 -9.34
C PRO A 55 -3.79 9.79 -8.16
N LYS A 56 -4.49 8.92 -7.44
CA LYS A 56 -3.95 8.11 -6.34
C LYS A 56 -3.63 6.69 -6.79
N TYR A 57 -4.28 6.25 -7.87
CA TYR A 57 -4.05 4.95 -8.49
C TYR A 57 -3.90 5.12 -10.00
N MET A 58 -2.81 4.57 -10.55
CA MET A 58 -2.49 4.59 -11.98
C MET A 58 -2.58 3.16 -12.51
N GLY A 59 -3.77 2.74 -12.89
CA GLY A 59 -4.05 1.41 -13.40
C GLY A 59 -5.44 1.35 -14.02
N ASP A 60 -5.95 0.14 -14.20
CA ASP A 60 -7.26 -0.06 -14.80
C ASP A 60 -8.38 0.56 -13.93
N ARG A 61 -9.09 1.50 -14.52
CA ARG A 61 -10.25 2.17 -13.93
C ARG A 61 -11.31 1.17 -13.46
N ARG A 62 -11.52 0.09 -14.22
CA ARG A 62 -12.53 -0.93 -13.90
C ARG A 62 -12.25 -1.63 -12.57
N ILE A 63 -10.99 -1.83 -12.23
CA ILE A 63 -10.57 -2.38 -10.93
C ILE A 63 -11.08 -1.49 -9.79
N VAL A 64 -10.88 -0.17 -9.90
CA VAL A 64 -11.33 0.79 -8.89
C VAL A 64 -12.86 0.84 -8.81
N GLU A 65 -13.55 0.81 -9.96
CA GLU A 65 -15.02 0.74 -10.00
C GLU A 65 -15.56 -0.50 -9.28
N ILE A 66 -14.92 -1.66 -9.46
CA ILE A 66 -15.29 -2.90 -8.76
C ILE A 66 -15.08 -2.77 -7.25
N CYS A 67 -13.94 -2.18 -6.82
CA CYS A 67 -13.68 -1.92 -5.40
C CYS A 67 -14.77 -1.05 -4.78
N ILE A 68 -15.10 0.07 -5.42
CA ILE A 68 -16.12 1.01 -4.95
C ILE A 68 -17.50 0.34 -4.93
N ALA A 69 -17.88 -0.35 -6.01
CA ALA A 69 -19.16 -1.06 -6.09
C ALA A 69 -19.29 -2.13 -4.99
N THR A 70 -18.20 -2.83 -4.67
CA THR A 70 -18.18 -3.78 -3.55
C THR A 70 -18.51 -3.10 -2.22
N LEU A 71 -17.90 -1.94 -1.95
CA LEU A 71 -18.06 -1.22 -0.69
C LEU A 71 -19.44 -0.54 -0.54
N VAL A 72 -20.19 -0.36 -1.63
CA VAL A 72 -21.61 0.07 -1.59
C VAL A 72 -22.53 -1.05 -1.11
N THR A 73 -22.09 -2.31 -1.25
CA THR A 73 -22.84 -3.50 -0.83
C THR A 73 -22.48 -3.90 0.61
N ASP A 74 -23.00 -5.03 1.07
CA ASP A 74 -22.67 -5.63 2.37
C ASP A 74 -21.39 -6.50 2.35
N ARG A 75 -20.77 -6.65 1.19
CA ARG A 75 -19.55 -7.45 1.01
C ARG A 75 -18.31 -6.71 1.50
N ALA A 76 -17.41 -7.43 2.16
CA ALA A 76 -16.07 -6.95 2.42
C ALA A 76 -15.20 -7.01 1.15
N LEU A 77 -14.22 -6.14 1.05
CA LEU A 77 -13.27 -6.07 -0.08
C LEU A 77 -11.93 -6.69 0.31
N LEU A 78 -11.43 -7.64 -0.50
CA LEU A 78 -10.09 -8.18 -0.34
C LEU A 78 -9.23 -7.82 -1.56
N LEU A 79 -8.20 -7.00 -1.32
CA LEU A 79 -7.21 -6.63 -2.32
C LEU A 79 -6.04 -7.62 -2.27
N ILE A 80 -5.82 -8.33 -3.37
CA ILE A 80 -4.72 -9.30 -3.50
C ILE A 80 -3.74 -8.82 -4.57
N GLY A 81 -2.47 -9.06 -4.38
CA GLY A 81 -1.44 -8.73 -5.38
C GLY A 81 -0.04 -8.96 -4.85
N GLU A 82 0.94 -8.82 -5.72
CA GLU A 82 2.34 -8.88 -5.32
C GLU A 82 2.71 -7.72 -4.39
N PRO A 83 3.77 -7.81 -3.59
CA PRO A 83 4.30 -6.68 -2.85
C PRO A 83 4.54 -5.46 -3.76
N GLY A 84 4.18 -4.27 -3.30
CA GLY A 84 4.38 -3.02 -4.06
C GLY A 84 3.35 -2.72 -5.15
N THR A 85 2.25 -3.49 -5.27
CA THR A 85 1.12 -3.19 -6.20
C THR A 85 0.11 -2.17 -5.66
N ALA A 86 0.49 -1.38 -4.67
CA ALA A 86 -0.31 -0.30 -4.10
C ALA A 86 -1.59 -0.74 -3.34
N LYS A 87 -1.69 -1.99 -2.85
CA LYS A 87 -2.86 -2.49 -2.10
C LYS A 87 -3.19 -1.62 -0.88
N SER A 88 -2.22 -1.45 0.02
CA SER A 88 -2.39 -0.64 1.24
C SER A 88 -2.62 0.83 0.93
N TRP A 89 -2.01 1.34 -0.13
CA TRP A 89 -2.23 2.70 -0.62
C TRP A 89 -3.66 2.89 -1.10
N LEU A 90 -4.16 2.00 -1.95
CA LEU A 90 -5.53 2.05 -2.45
C LEU A 90 -6.56 1.88 -1.32
N SER A 91 -6.32 0.96 -0.36
CA SER A 91 -7.20 0.76 0.79
C SER A 91 -7.28 2.01 1.67
N GLU A 92 -6.15 2.69 1.92
CA GLU A 92 -6.07 3.95 2.66
C GLU A 92 -6.88 5.05 1.98
N HIS A 93 -6.66 5.27 0.68
CA HIS A 93 -7.33 6.32 -0.07
C HIS A 93 -8.83 6.07 -0.25
N LEU A 94 -9.25 4.82 -0.48
CA LEU A 94 -10.68 4.47 -0.51
C LEU A 94 -11.35 4.80 0.83
N THR A 95 -10.70 4.44 1.94
CA THR A 95 -11.23 4.67 3.28
C THR A 95 -11.27 6.16 3.62
N ALA A 96 -10.23 6.92 3.26
CA ALA A 96 -10.18 8.36 3.42
C ALA A 96 -11.32 9.06 2.68
N ALA A 97 -11.53 8.72 1.40
CA ALA A 97 -12.59 9.31 0.58
C ALA A 97 -13.99 8.93 1.08
N ILE A 98 -14.20 7.68 1.46
CA ILE A 98 -15.51 7.17 1.88
C ILE A 98 -15.88 7.67 3.28
N ASN A 99 -14.95 7.58 4.24
CA ASN A 99 -15.25 7.82 5.66
C ASN A 99 -14.69 9.15 6.20
N GLY A 100 -13.72 9.77 5.51
CA GLY A 100 -12.93 10.88 6.04
C GLY A 100 -11.99 10.48 7.18
N ASN A 101 -11.67 9.21 7.30
CA ASN A 101 -10.71 8.69 8.29
C ASN A 101 -10.17 7.34 7.83
N SER A 102 -8.86 7.25 7.63
CA SER A 102 -8.15 6.06 7.19
C SER A 102 -7.38 5.34 8.31
N SER A 103 -7.43 5.86 9.53
CA SER A 103 -6.60 5.39 10.66
C SER A 103 -7.11 4.13 11.37
N ARG A 104 -8.34 3.67 11.07
CA ARG A 104 -8.89 2.43 11.63
C ARG A 104 -8.28 1.22 10.95
N VAL A 105 -7.05 0.91 11.29
CA VAL A 105 -6.25 -0.15 10.66
C VAL A 105 -5.74 -1.15 11.68
N ILE A 106 -5.77 -2.42 11.30
CA ILE A 106 -5.10 -3.53 11.99
C ILE A 106 -4.02 -4.04 11.05
N GLN A 107 -2.77 -4.07 11.51
CA GLN A 107 -1.69 -4.69 10.78
C GLN A 107 -1.63 -6.17 11.14
N GLY A 108 -1.92 -7.04 10.18
CA GLY A 108 -1.83 -8.49 10.34
C GLY A 108 -0.37 -8.94 10.49
N THR A 109 -0.14 -9.72 11.53
CA THR A 109 1.15 -10.35 11.84
C THR A 109 0.89 -11.74 12.43
N ALA A 110 1.93 -12.57 12.57
CA ALA A 110 1.83 -13.84 13.27
C ALA A 110 1.43 -13.70 14.76
N GLY A 111 1.68 -12.53 15.35
CA GLY A 111 1.33 -12.22 16.74
C GLY A 111 -0.01 -11.51 16.92
N THR A 112 -0.76 -11.28 15.83
CA THR A 112 -2.10 -10.68 15.91
C THR A 112 -3.04 -11.63 16.64
N THR A 113 -3.84 -11.11 17.57
CA THR A 113 -4.78 -11.90 18.38
C THR A 113 -6.24 -11.62 17.99
N GLU A 114 -7.17 -12.50 18.37
CA GLU A 114 -8.61 -12.29 18.16
C GLU A 114 -9.10 -11.02 18.89
N GLU A 115 -8.53 -10.71 20.05
CA GLU A 115 -8.86 -9.51 20.82
C GLU A 115 -8.58 -8.21 20.03
N GLN A 116 -7.52 -8.20 19.22
CA GLN A 116 -7.22 -7.05 18.36
C GLN A 116 -8.22 -6.89 17.21
N ILE A 117 -8.90 -7.97 16.81
CA ILE A 117 -9.98 -7.94 15.80
C ILE A 117 -11.31 -7.50 16.44
N ARG A 118 -11.64 -8.06 17.60
CA ARG A 118 -12.95 -7.85 18.25
C ARG A 118 -12.93 -6.69 19.26
N TYR A 119 -12.40 -6.94 20.43
CA TYR A 119 -12.19 -6.01 21.53
C TYR A 119 -11.25 -6.63 22.55
N SER A 120 -10.69 -5.80 23.39
CA SER A 120 -9.88 -6.24 24.53
C SER A 120 -10.31 -5.52 25.81
N TRP A 121 -9.62 -5.80 26.91
CA TRP A 121 -9.91 -5.20 28.19
C TRP A 121 -8.70 -4.42 28.71
N ASN A 122 -8.96 -3.25 29.29
CA ASN A 122 -8.00 -2.62 30.19
C ASN A 122 -8.01 -3.42 31.50
N TYR A 123 -7.03 -4.30 31.66
CA TYR A 123 -6.97 -5.21 32.79
C TYR A 123 -6.92 -4.52 34.16
N ALA A 124 -6.29 -3.34 34.28
CA ALA A 124 -6.27 -2.57 35.51
C ALA A 124 -7.67 -2.11 35.90
N LEU A 125 -8.47 -1.61 34.95
CA LEU A 125 -9.84 -1.22 35.21
C LEU A 125 -10.76 -2.44 35.42
N LEU A 126 -10.51 -3.51 34.70
CA LEU A 126 -11.27 -4.77 34.84
C LEU A 126 -11.12 -5.34 36.26
N LEU A 127 -9.90 -5.37 36.80
CA LEU A 127 -9.62 -5.84 38.16
C LEU A 127 -10.20 -4.88 39.23
N ALA A 128 -10.15 -3.57 38.99
CA ALA A 128 -10.60 -2.57 39.96
C ALA A 128 -12.12 -2.41 39.99
N LYS A 129 -12.81 -2.50 38.85
CA LYS A 129 -14.24 -2.14 38.71
C LYS A 129 -15.10 -3.28 38.13
N GLY A 130 -14.50 -4.40 37.75
CA GLY A 130 -15.20 -5.43 36.98
C GLY A 130 -15.43 -5.06 35.52
N PRO A 131 -16.13 -5.93 34.76
CA PRO A 131 -16.48 -5.67 33.36
C PRO A 131 -17.35 -4.40 33.26
N SER A 132 -16.86 -3.42 32.51
CA SER A 132 -17.54 -2.14 32.33
C SER A 132 -17.22 -1.52 30.97
N HIS A 133 -18.04 -0.57 30.51
CA HIS A 133 -17.76 0.17 29.29
C HIS A 133 -16.45 0.95 29.32
N GLU A 134 -16.00 1.38 30.51
CA GLU A 134 -14.73 2.07 30.70
C GLU A 134 -13.53 1.12 30.54
N ALA A 135 -13.71 -0.14 30.97
CA ALA A 135 -12.68 -1.16 30.88
C ALA A 135 -12.57 -1.78 29.46
N LEU A 136 -13.61 -1.63 28.64
CA LEU A 136 -13.67 -2.17 27.27
C LEU A 136 -12.77 -1.35 26.33
N VAL A 137 -11.79 -1.99 25.70
CA VAL A 137 -10.93 -1.40 24.68
C VAL A 137 -11.44 -1.83 23.30
N LYS A 138 -11.99 -0.89 22.55
CA LYS A 138 -12.58 -1.14 21.24
C LYS A 138 -11.50 -1.31 20.17
N SER A 139 -11.60 -2.36 19.37
CA SER A 139 -10.77 -2.53 18.19
C SER A 139 -11.17 -1.54 17.06
N PRO A 140 -10.32 -1.40 16.02
CA PRO A 140 -10.71 -0.70 14.80
C PRO A 140 -11.99 -1.24 14.15
N VAL A 141 -12.17 -2.57 14.13
CA VAL A 141 -13.36 -3.23 13.58
C VAL A 141 -14.60 -2.92 14.45
N TYR A 142 -14.49 -3.06 15.77
CA TYR A 142 -15.57 -2.70 16.69
C TYR A 142 -16.02 -1.25 16.49
N THR A 143 -15.06 -0.33 16.45
CA THR A 143 -15.33 1.11 16.25
C THR A 143 -15.98 1.36 14.89
N ALA A 144 -15.52 0.69 13.83
CA ALA A 144 -16.11 0.81 12.50
C ALA A 144 -17.57 0.32 12.48
N MET A 145 -17.88 -0.81 13.16
CA MET A 145 -19.26 -1.29 13.30
C MET A 145 -20.16 -0.30 14.00
N GLU A 146 -19.70 0.25 15.12
CA GLU A 146 -20.46 1.21 15.93
C GLU A 146 -20.74 2.53 15.18
N THR A 147 -19.81 2.94 14.33
CA THR A 147 -19.90 4.22 13.60
C THR A 147 -20.43 4.10 12.19
N GLY A 148 -20.56 2.89 11.64
CA GLY A 148 -20.98 2.65 10.25
C GLY A 148 -19.91 3.09 9.25
N THR A 149 -18.66 2.71 9.50
CA THR A 149 -17.51 3.08 8.67
C THR A 149 -16.70 1.86 8.25
N ILE A 150 -15.60 2.05 7.53
CA ILE A 150 -14.74 0.97 7.06
C ILE A 150 -13.58 0.77 8.04
N ALA A 151 -13.30 -0.49 8.40
CA ALA A 151 -12.06 -0.90 9.02
C ALA A 151 -11.12 -1.50 7.97
N ARG A 152 -9.81 -1.27 8.14
CA ARG A 152 -8.77 -1.84 7.29
C ARG A 152 -8.02 -2.94 8.02
N ILE A 153 -7.74 -4.05 7.34
CA ILE A 153 -6.92 -5.15 7.85
C ILE A 153 -5.82 -5.40 6.82
N GLU A 154 -4.64 -4.89 7.11
CA GLU A 154 -3.50 -5.06 6.21
C GLU A 154 -2.82 -6.41 6.46
N GLU A 155 -2.43 -7.08 5.37
CA GLU A 155 -1.73 -8.38 5.40
C GLU A 155 -2.46 -9.47 6.20
N ILE A 156 -3.77 -9.61 6.02
CA ILE A 156 -4.62 -10.56 6.74
C ILE A 156 -4.10 -12.01 6.69
N SER A 157 -3.45 -12.39 5.61
CA SER A 157 -2.85 -13.71 5.41
C SER A 157 -1.69 -14.03 6.36
N ARG A 158 -1.13 -13.03 7.04
CA ARG A 158 -0.12 -13.23 8.09
C ARG A 158 -0.71 -13.57 9.46
N CYS A 159 -2.00 -13.33 9.65
CA CYS A 159 -2.69 -13.73 10.88
C CYS A 159 -2.85 -15.23 10.95
N ALA A 160 -2.83 -15.80 12.15
CA ALA A 160 -3.17 -17.19 12.39
C ALA A 160 -4.60 -17.51 11.93
N SER A 161 -4.90 -18.76 11.61
CA SER A 161 -6.21 -19.20 11.09
C SER A 161 -7.35 -18.83 12.03
N GLU A 162 -7.14 -19.00 13.32
CA GLU A 162 -8.12 -18.71 14.39
C GLU A 162 -8.50 -17.23 14.40
N VAL A 163 -7.52 -16.35 14.18
CA VAL A 163 -7.75 -14.90 14.10
C VAL A 163 -8.52 -14.53 12.83
N GLN A 164 -8.19 -15.20 11.71
CA GLN A 164 -8.94 -15.02 10.46
C GLN A 164 -10.40 -15.49 10.61
N ASP A 165 -10.63 -16.58 11.32
CA ASP A 165 -11.97 -17.14 11.53
C ASP A 165 -12.85 -16.25 12.42
N ALA A 166 -12.27 -15.46 13.32
CA ALA A 166 -13.02 -14.45 14.08
C ALA A 166 -13.73 -13.43 13.18
N LEU A 167 -13.19 -13.16 11.98
CA LEU A 167 -13.85 -12.30 11.00
C LEU A 167 -15.06 -12.93 10.32
N ILE A 168 -15.15 -14.27 10.26
CA ILE A 168 -16.26 -14.94 9.57
C ILE A 168 -17.60 -14.54 10.18
N SER A 169 -17.72 -14.62 11.51
CA SER A 169 -18.94 -14.23 12.21
C SER A 169 -19.26 -12.72 12.05
N ILE A 170 -18.26 -11.88 12.19
CA ILE A 170 -18.40 -10.42 12.05
C ILE A 170 -18.89 -10.06 10.64
N LEU A 171 -18.31 -10.64 9.60
CA LEU A 171 -18.68 -10.37 8.22
C LEU A 171 -20.01 -11.00 7.81
N SER A 172 -20.41 -12.12 8.41
CA SER A 172 -21.68 -12.80 8.13
C SER A 172 -22.85 -12.18 8.88
N GLU A 173 -22.73 -12.14 10.22
CA GLU A 173 -23.81 -11.75 11.11
C GLU A 173 -23.86 -10.25 11.33
N LYS A 174 -22.80 -9.53 10.97
CA LYS A 174 -22.65 -8.08 11.21
C LYS A 174 -22.82 -7.72 12.69
N ARG A 175 -22.33 -8.61 13.59
CA ARG A 175 -22.48 -8.49 15.03
C ARG A 175 -21.21 -8.90 15.78
N ILE A 176 -20.98 -8.26 16.91
CA ILE A 176 -19.98 -8.67 17.91
C ILE A 176 -20.70 -8.79 19.26
N SER A 177 -20.64 -9.99 19.86
CA SER A 177 -21.10 -10.20 21.23
C SER A 177 -20.00 -9.83 22.21
N VAL A 178 -20.40 -9.15 23.30
CA VAL A 178 -19.59 -8.82 24.48
C VAL A 178 -20.30 -9.43 25.70
N PRO A 179 -20.12 -10.76 25.93
CA PRO A 179 -20.89 -11.49 26.96
C PRO A 179 -20.72 -10.90 28.35
N GLU A 180 -19.53 -10.40 28.68
CA GLU A 180 -19.20 -9.83 29.98
C GLU A 180 -20.01 -8.57 30.31
N LEU A 181 -20.54 -7.89 29.29
CA LEU A 181 -21.43 -6.74 29.43
C LEU A 181 -22.90 -7.09 29.11
N SER A 182 -23.19 -8.36 28.83
CA SER A 182 -24.51 -8.80 28.32
C SER A 182 -24.96 -7.94 27.13
N LYS A 183 -24.03 -7.58 26.23
CA LYS A 183 -24.25 -6.67 25.12
C LYS A 183 -23.88 -7.31 23.78
N GLU A 184 -24.62 -6.90 22.77
CA GLU A 184 -24.32 -7.19 21.37
C GLU A 184 -24.21 -5.90 20.58
N ILE A 185 -23.19 -5.77 19.75
CA ILE A 185 -22.99 -4.64 18.85
C ILE A 185 -23.39 -5.08 17.45
N ALA A 186 -24.43 -4.48 16.92
CA ALA A 186 -24.82 -4.61 15.52
C ALA A 186 -24.16 -3.53 14.68
N ALA A 187 -23.67 -3.90 13.49
CA ALA A 187 -23.06 -2.96 12.59
C ALA A 187 -24.07 -1.95 12.04
N LYS A 188 -23.72 -0.68 12.11
CA LYS A 188 -24.48 0.39 11.46
C LYS A 188 -24.31 0.36 9.94
N LYS A 189 -25.27 0.93 9.19
CA LYS A 189 -25.19 1.11 7.73
C LYS A 189 -23.91 1.86 7.38
N GLY A 190 -23.22 1.41 6.34
CA GLY A 190 -21.92 1.93 5.93
C GLY A 190 -20.72 1.13 6.48
N PHE A 191 -20.95 0.21 7.44
CA PHE A 191 -19.88 -0.68 7.90
C PHE A 191 -19.42 -1.61 6.78
N SER A 192 -18.11 -1.65 6.59
CA SER A 192 -17.44 -2.66 5.75
C SER A 192 -16.02 -2.91 6.24
N VAL A 193 -15.34 -3.87 5.61
CA VAL A 193 -13.93 -4.18 5.85
C VAL A 193 -13.19 -4.19 4.51
N ILE A 194 -12.05 -3.53 4.45
CA ILE A 194 -11.07 -3.69 3.40
C ILE A 194 -9.90 -4.49 3.96
N ALA A 195 -9.63 -5.65 3.39
CA ALA A 195 -8.46 -6.44 3.74
C ALA A 195 -7.45 -6.46 2.58
N THR A 196 -6.16 -6.60 2.91
CA THR A 196 -5.10 -6.82 1.92
C THR A 196 -4.38 -8.14 2.18
N ALA A 197 -3.92 -8.79 1.10
CA ALA A 197 -3.11 -10.00 1.18
C ALA A 197 -2.07 -10.02 0.05
N ASN A 198 -0.92 -10.63 0.33
CA ASN A 198 0.11 -10.88 -0.67
C ASN A 198 -0.08 -12.26 -1.29
N THR A 199 0.20 -12.38 -2.60
CA THR A 199 0.03 -13.65 -3.33
C THR A 199 1.21 -14.61 -3.16
N ARG A 200 2.40 -14.13 -2.78
CA ARG A 200 3.67 -14.88 -2.82
C ARG A 200 4.48 -14.88 -1.53
N ASP A 201 3.95 -14.38 -0.42
CA ASP A 201 4.72 -14.36 0.84
C ASP A 201 4.93 -15.77 1.40
N LYS A 202 6.18 -16.11 1.70
CA LYS A 202 6.53 -17.31 2.48
C LYS A 202 6.11 -17.08 3.94
N GLY A 203 5.40 -18.02 4.53
CA GLY A 203 4.88 -17.91 5.91
C GLY A 203 3.49 -17.30 6.01
N VAL A 204 2.74 -17.31 4.91
CA VAL A 204 1.33 -16.90 4.83
C VAL A 204 0.44 -18.07 5.22
N ASN A 205 -0.49 -17.82 6.12
CA ASN A 205 -1.56 -18.78 6.39
C ASN A 205 -2.58 -18.71 5.24
N GLU A 206 -2.91 -19.86 4.69
CA GLU A 206 -3.93 -19.90 3.64
C GLU A 206 -5.29 -19.51 4.22
N MET A 207 -5.94 -18.54 3.60
CA MET A 207 -7.29 -18.12 4.01
C MET A 207 -8.28 -19.26 3.75
N SER A 208 -9.10 -19.57 4.74
CA SER A 208 -10.15 -20.57 4.61
C SER A 208 -11.14 -20.20 3.50
N SER A 209 -11.71 -21.22 2.82
CA SER A 209 -12.75 -21.00 1.82
C SER A 209 -13.98 -20.30 2.41
N ALA A 210 -14.25 -20.52 3.69
CA ALA A 210 -15.31 -19.88 4.43
C ALA A 210 -15.09 -18.37 4.53
N LEU A 211 -13.88 -17.94 4.87
CA LEU A 211 -13.53 -16.52 4.93
C LEU A 211 -13.50 -15.88 3.53
N LYS A 212 -12.88 -16.54 2.54
CA LYS A 212 -12.84 -16.07 1.15
C LYS A 212 -14.22 -15.74 0.57
N ARG A 213 -15.24 -16.53 0.91
CA ARG A 213 -16.64 -16.32 0.46
C ARG A 213 -17.27 -15.03 1.00
N ARG A 214 -16.76 -14.41 2.07
CA ARG A 214 -17.27 -13.16 2.66
C ARG A 214 -16.69 -11.94 1.99
N PHE A 215 -15.62 -12.12 1.24
CA PHE A 215 -14.99 -11.05 0.49
C PHE A 215 -15.39 -11.07 -0.99
N ASN A 216 -15.43 -9.89 -1.60
CA ASN A 216 -15.21 -9.75 -3.02
C ASN A 216 -13.71 -9.57 -3.23
N ILE A 217 -13.10 -10.46 -4.02
CA ILE A 217 -11.65 -10.50 -4.22
C ILE A 217 -11.30 -9.71 -5.47
N VAL A 218 -10.42 -8.74 -5.31
CA VAL A 218 -9.90 -7.92 -6.42
C VAL A 218 -8.38 -8.08 -6.48
N VAL A 219 -7.90 -8.52 -7.63
CA VAL A 219 -6.46 -8.67 -7.87
C VAL A 219 -5.89 -7.38 -8.44
N LEU A 220 -4.93 -6.78 -7.74
CA LEU A 220 -4.17 -5.64 -8.23
C LEU A 220 -2.93 -6.12 -8.98
N PRO A 221 -2.86 -5.93 -10.29
CA PRO A 221 -1.70 -6.31 -11.08
C PRO A 221 -0.51 -5.38 -10.80
N ALA A 222 0.69 -5.87 -11.04
CA ALA A 222 1.85 -4.99 -11.22
C ALA A 222 1.62 -4.07 -12.44
N PRO A 223 2.29 -2.89 -12.51
CA PRO A 223 2.17 -2.01 -13.67
C PRO A 223 2.40 -2.76 -14.99
N ALA A 224 1.44 -2.68 -15.92
CA ALA A 224 1.42 -3.49 -17.13
C ALA A 224 2.63 -3.18 -18.04
N ASP A 225 2.91 -1.89 -18.22
CA ASP A 225 3.98 -1.41 -19.10
C ASP A 225 5.01 -0.56 -18.33
N MET A 226 6.15 -0.36 -18.99
CA MET A 226 7.27 0.40 -18.42
C MET A 226 6.94 1.87 -18.24
N GLU A 227 6.18 2.46 -19.15
CA GLU A 227 5.82 3.89 -19.13
C GLU A 227 4.93 4.20 -17.92
N THR A 228 3.94 3.36 -17.67
CA THR A 228 3.09 3.47 -16.48
C THR A 228 3.92 3.37 -15.20
N GLU A 229 4.86 2.43 -15.12
CA GLU A 229 5.72 2.27 -13.93
C GLU A 229 6.63 3.48 -13.72
N ILE A 230 7.24 4.02 -14.78
CA ILE A 230 8.04 5.26 -14.74
C ILE A 230 7.21 6.43 -14.22
N ASN A 231 5.99 6.59 -14.73
CA ASN A 231 5.10 7.68 -14.32
C ASN A 231 4.70 7.56 -12.83
N ILE A 232 4.42 6.35 -12.35
CA ILE A 232 4.16 6.09 -10.92
C ILE A 232 5.37 6.48 -10.09
N VAL A 233 6.56 6.02 -10.47
CA VAL A 233 7.80 6.28 -9.74
C VAL A 233 8.12 7.76 -9.73
N ASN A 234 8.09 8.44 -10.87
CA ASN A 234 8.34 9.89 -10.97
C ASN A 234 7.40 10.71 -10.10
N THR A 235 6.10 10.43 -10.18
CA THR A 235 5.09 11.16 -9.40
C THR A 235 5.32 10.99 -7.90
N ARG A 236 5.62 9.77 -7.46
CA ARG A 236 5.81 9.47 -6.04
C ARG A 236 7.13 10.00 -5.51
N VAL A 237 8.20 9.92 -6.29
CA VAL A 237 9.51 10.50 -5.92
C VAL A 237 9.37 12.00 -5.73
N ALA A 238 8.70 12.72 -6.65
CA ALA A 238 8.49 14.16 -6.53
C ALA A 238 7.70 14.51 -5.24
N GLN A 239 6.61 13.77 -4.95
CA GLN A 239 5.81 13.99 -3.75
C GLN A 239 6.60 13.74 -2.45
N LEU A 240 7.41 12.69 -2.42
CA LEU A 240 8.22 12.37 -1.24
C LEU A 240 9.40 13.33 -1.08
N ALA A 241 10.02 13.75 -2.18
CA ALA A 241 11.08 14.75 -2.16
C ALA A 241 10.59 16.08 -1.55
N ASP A 242 9.40 16.54 -1.96
CA ASP A 242 8.75 17.72 -1.39
C ASP A 242 8.42 17.53 0.10
N SER A 243 7.81 16.40 0.43
CA SER A 243 7.43 16.05 1.81
C SER A 243 8.61 16.00 2.77
N PHE A 244 9.76 15.50 2.33
CA PHE A 244 10.99 15.41 3.13
C PHE A 244 11.87 16.68 3.03
N GLY A 245 11.47 17.66 2.22
CA GLY A 245 12.26 18.87 1.99
C GLY A 245 13.62 18.59 1.36
N LEU A 246 13.72 17.60 0.47
CA LEU A 246 14.99 17.27 -0.18
C LEU A 246 15.43 18.40 -1.11
N THR A 247 16.68 18.80 -0.98
CA THR A 247 17.26 19.94 -1.75
C THR A 247 17.80 19.54 -3.12
N ALA A 248 17.99 18.24 -3.37
CA ALA A 248 18.46 17.74 -4.66
C ALA A 248 17.40 17.93 -5.75
N LYS A 249 17.86 18.14 -6.97
CA LYS A 249 16.99 18.14 -8.16
C LYS A 249 16.36 16.75 -8.34
N LEU A 250 15.12 16.74 -8.81
CA LEU A 250 14.46 15.48 -9.20
C LEU A 250 15.32 14.72 -10.21
N PRO A 251 15.41 13.39 -10.08
CA PRO A 251 16.11 12.57 -11.06
C PRO A 251 15.53 12.81 -12.46
N ASP A 252 16.39 12.86 -13.45
CA ASP A 252 15.92 12.95 -14.82
C ASP A 252 15.20 11.64 -15.24
N ARG A 253 14.45 11.73 -16.34
CA ARG A 253 13.71 10.57 -16.86
C ARG A 253 14.64 9.38 -17.13
N THR A 254 15.86 9.63 -17.61
CA THR A 254 16.83 8.57 -17.93
C THR A 254 17.27 7.80 -16.68
N ALA A 255 17.51 8.50 -15.56
CA ALA A 255 17.85 7.86 -14.30
C ALA A 255 16.70 6.96 -13.80
N VAL A 256 15.47 7.43 -13.88
CA VAL A 256 14.28 6.63 -13.49
C VAL A 256 14.10 5.43 -14.42
N GLU A 257 14.21 5.61 -15.72
CA GLU A 257 14.13 4.53 -16.71
C GLU A 257 15.17 3.43 -16.46
N ARG A 258 16.40 3.80 -16.12
CA ARG A 258 17.46 2.83 -15.78
C ARG A 258 17.11 2.00 -14.56
N VAL A 259 16.64 2.64 -13.48
CA VAL A 259 16.24 1.94 -12.25
C VAL A 259 15.06 1.02 -12.51
N VAL A 260 14.02 1.52 -13.18
CA VAL A 260 12.82 0.72 -13.51
C VAL A 260 13.18 -0.45 -14.41
N THR A 261 14.08 -0.26 -15.40
CA THR A 261 14.57 -1.33 -16.27
C THR A 261 15.23 -2.44 -15.47
N VAL A 262 16.21 -2.10 -14.62
CA VAL A 262 16.91 -3.07 -13.77
C VAL A 262 15.91 -3.87 -12.91
N PHE A 263 14.96 -3.18 -12.29
CA PHE A 263 13.97 -3.80 -11.41
C PHE A 263 13.04 -4.73 -12.18
N ARG A 264 12.52 -4.29 -13.33
CA ARG A 264 11.63 -5.13 -14.16
C ARG A 264 12.32 -6.38 -14.68
N GLU A 265 13.56 -6.26 -15.15
CA GLU A 265 14.32 -7.38 -15.70
C GLU A 265 14.63 -8.43 -14.64
N LEU A 266 15.13 -8.01 -13.48
CA LEU A 266 15.42 -8.93 -12.37
C LEU A 266 14.15 -9.55 -11.79
N ARG A 267 13.07 -8.77 -11.66
CA ARG A 267 11.75 -9.25 -11.19
C ARG A 267 11.15 -10.28 -12.15
N ASN A 268 11.23 -10.04 -13.45
CA ASN A 268 10.66 -10.92 -14.46
C ASN A 268 11.56 -12.12 -14.80
N GLY A 269 12.82 -12.12 -14.35
CA GLY A 269 13.78 -13.17 -14.66
C GLY A 269 14.23 -13.20 -16.13
N GLN A 270 14.11 -12.09 -16.85
CA GLN A 270 14.54 -11.92 -18.22
C GLN A 270 14.71 -10.45 -18.60
N THR A 271 15.55 -10.19 -19.59
CA THR A 271 15.69 -8.85 -20.17
C THR A 271 14.41 -8.39 -20.88
N LEU A 272 14.20 -7.05 -20.99
CA LEU A 272 13.00 -6.49 -21.63
C LEU A 272 12.82 -6.96 -23.09
N ASP A 273 13.92 -7.23 -23.79
CA ASP A 273 13.90 -7.76 -25.16
C ASP A 273 13.74 -9.30 -25.21
N GLY A 274 13.68 -9.97 -24.04
CA GLY A 274 13.53 -11.42 -23.91
C GLY A 274 14.76 -12.24 -24.32
N GLN A 275 15.88 -11.60 -24.67
CA GLN A 275 17.07 -12.30 -25.22
C GLN A 275 17.88 -13.02 -24.14
N VAL A 276 17.91 -12.50 -22.92
CA VAL A 276 18.70 -13.07 -21.82
C VAL A 276 17.75 -13.50 -20.68
N LYS A 277 17.80 -14.77 -20.32
CA LYS A 277 17.16 -15.28 -19.11
C LYS A 277 18.04 -14.96 -17.89
N LEU A 278 17.40 -14.53 -16.82
CA LEU A 278 18.04 -14.11 -15.58
C LEU A 278 17.52 -14.95 -14.43
N LYS A 279 18.34 -15.12 -13.41
CA LYS A 279 17.86 -15.62 -12.12
C LYS A 279 17.12 -14.49 -11.40
N GLN A 280 16.09 -14.85 -10.66
CA GLN A 280 15.36 -13.89 -9.83
C GLN A 280 16.08 -13.71 -8.50
N THR A 281 16.00 -12.48 -7.98
CA THR A 281 16.44 -12.17 -6.61
C THR A 281 15.47 -12.72 -5.57
N THR A 282 15.91 -12.79 -4.32
CA THR A 282 15.03 -13.19 -3.20
C THR A 282 14.00 -12.11 -2.89
N GLY A 283 14.33 -10.84 -3.13
CA GLY A 283 13.44 -9.69 -3.01
C GLY A 283 12.56 -9.48 -4.25
N VAL A 284 11.41 -8.83 -4.08
CA VAL A 284 10.43 -8.57 -5.16
C VAL A 284 10.77 -7.28 -5.85
N LEU A 285 11.74 -6.63 -5.94
CA LEU A 285 12.10 -5.41 -6.67
C LEU A 285 10.88 -4.64 -7.22
N SER A 286 10.05 -4.15 -6.30
CA SER A 286 8.78 -3.50 -6.60
C SER A 286 8.95 -2.02 -6.96
N SER A 287 7.91 -1.41 -7.56
CA SER A 287 7.90 0.05 -7.81
C SER A 287 8.05 0.86 -6.50
N ALA A 288 7.59 0.35 -5.36
CA ALA A 288 7.79 0.99 -4.06
C ALA A 288 9.27 1.02 -3.64
N GLU A 289 10.02 -0.06 -3.93
CA GLU A 289 11.47 -0.09 -3.69
C GLU A 289 12.23 0.82 -4.66
N ALA A 290 11.79 0.92 -5.94
CA ALA A 290 12.35 1.87 -6.89
C ALA A 290 12.17 3.32 -6.44
N ILE A 291 11.00 3.67 -5.91
CA ILE A 291 10.72 4.98 -5.32
C ILE A 291 11.67 5.25 -4.14
N SER A 292 11.77 4.30 -3.20
CA SER A 292 12.65 4.44 -2.02
C SER A 292 14.11 4.60 -2.42
N LEU A 293 14.56 3.85 -3.42
CA LEU A 293 15.90 3.94 -3.97
C LEU A 293 16.20 5.34 -4.52
N LEU A 294 15.31 5.87 -5.35
CA LEU A 294 15.51 7.20 -5.96
C LEU A 294 15.47 8.32 -4.93
N VAL A 295 14.55 8.25 -3.94
CA VAL A 295 14.51 9.21 -2.82
C VAL A 295 15.80 9.16 -2.01
N ASN A 296 16.34 7.96 -1.74
CA ASN A 296 17.63 7.81 -1.06
C ASN A 296 18.79 8.38 -1.89
N SER A 297 18.81 8.14 -3.21
CA SER A 297 19.81 8.74 -4.11
C SER A 297 19.73 10.26 -4.12
N MET A 298 18.52 10.84 -4.06
CA MET A 298 18.35 12.29 -3.91
C MET A 298 18.89 12.80 -2.56
N ALA A 299 18.66 12.07 -1.48
CA ALA A 299 19.19 12.44 -0.17
C ALA A 299 20.72 12.42 -0.17
N LEU A 300 21.35 11.41 -0.79
CA LEU A 300 22.80 11.34 -0.98
C LEU A 300 23.32 12.55 -1.78
N ALA A 301 22.74 12.80 -2.95
CA ALA A 301 23.13 13.91 -3.80
C ALA A 301 22.97 15.29 -3.12
N GLY A 302 21.90 15.48 -2.36
CA GLY A 302 21.62 16.75 -1.68
C GLY A 302 22.47 17.00 -0.43
N SER A 303 22.79 15.92 0.33
CA SER A 303 23.50 16.03 1.60
C SER A 303 25.02 15.94 1.46
N PHE A 304 25.50 15.16 0.49
CA PHE A 304 26.92 14.84 0.36
C PHE A 304 27.49 15.11 -1.04
N GLY A 305 26.63 15.46 -2.01
CA GLY A 305 27.00 15.74 -3.38
C GLY A 305 26.75 17.20 -3.78
N ASN A 306 26.53 17.38 -5.08
CA ASN A 306 26.30 18.70 -5.66
C ASN A 306 24.80 19.03 -5.91
N GLY A 307 23.89 18.25 -5.34
CA GLY A 307 22.45 18.40 -5.51
C GLY A 307 21.88 17.79 -6.80
N VAL A 308 22.68 17.05 -7.56
CA VAL A 308 22.24 16.33 -8.78
C VAL A 308 22.56 14.87 -8.59
N VAL A 309 21.54 14.02 -8.75
CA VAL A 309 21.70 12.55 -8.62
C VAL A 309 22.68 12.03 -9.67
N SER A 310 23.77 11.44 -9.20
CA SER A 310 24.83 10.84 -10.03
C SER A 310 24.64 9.32 -10.18
N ASP A 311 25.34 8.72 -11.13
CA ASP A 311 25.39 7.27 -11.27
C ASP A 311 26.02 6.59 -10.04
N ALA A 312 26.91 7.27 -9.32
CA ALA A 312 27.47 6.81 -8.06
C ALA A 312 26.40 6.72 -6.94
N ASP A 313 25.50 7.71 -6.85
CA ASP A 313 24.39 7.71 -5.89
C ASP A 313 23.40 6.57 -6.23
N LEU A 314 23.07 6.43 -7.50
CA LEU A 314 22.18 5.34 -7.97
C LEU A 314 22.80 3.96 -7.69
N ALA A 315 24.09 3.76 -7.98
CA ALA A 315 24.77 2.49 -7.77
C ALA A 315 24.79 2.09 -6.30
N SER A 316 25.06 3.05 -5.40
CA SER A 316 25.05 2.82 -3.96
C SER A 316 23.67 2.35 -3.47
N ALA A 317 22.61 2.99 -3.95
CA ALA A 317 21.24 2.65 -3.58
C ALA A 317 20.77 1.34 -4.26
N LEU A 318 21.18 1.06 -5.52
CA LEU A 318 20.85 -0.17 -6.24
C LEU A 318 21.40 -1.41 -5.54
N GLN A 319 22.64 -1.38 -5.10
CA GLN A 319 23.23 -2.53 -4.42
C GLN A 319 22.44 -2.91 -3.17
N GLY A 320 22.11 -1.94 -2.31
CA GLY A 320 21.31 -2.20 -1.10
C GLY A 320 19.86 -2.60 -1.39
N ALA A 321 19.29 -2.20 -2.54
CA ALA A 321 17.94 -2.60 -2.94
C ALA A 321 17.91 -4.02 -3.53
N VAL A 322 18.91 -4.40 -4.33
CA VAL A 322 18.95 -5.67 -5.05
C VAL A 322 19.49 -6.81 -4.19
N VAL A 323 20.57 -6.54 -3.43
CA VAL A 323 21.26 -7.56 -2.63
C VAL A 323 20.70 -7.55 -1.21
N LYS A 324 19.73 -8.43 -0.94
CA LYS A 324 19.13 -8.66 0.40
C LYS A 324 19.74 -9.90 1.06
N ASP A 325 20.15 -10.89 0.27
CA ASP A 325 20.83 -12.09 0.69
C ASP A 325 22.23 -12.09 0.06
N ASP A 326 23.27 -12.02 0.89
CA ASP A 326 24.65 -11.87 0.47
C ASP A 326 25.17 -13.02 -0.41
N THR A 327 24.58 -14.21 -0.30
CA THR A 327 25.01 -15.37 -1.08
C THR A 327 24.27 -15.51 -2.39
N LYS A 328 22.94 -15.40 -2.35
CA LYS A 328 22.08 -15.64 -3.51
C LYS A 328 21.96 -14.41 -4.40
N ASP A 329 21.60 -13.29 -3.79
CA ASP A 329 21.30 -12.05 -4.53
C ASP A 329 22.59 -11.44 -5.08
N LYS A 330 23.72 -11.54 -4.36
CA LYS A 330 25.02 -11.06 -4.85
C LYS A 330 25.45 -11.79 -6.13
N ALA A 331 25.22 -13.11 -6.20
CA ALA A 331 25.50 -13.88 -7.39
C ALA A 331 24.62 -13.47 -8.59
N VAL A 332 23.33 -13.27 -8.35
CA VAL A 332 22.37 -12.79 -9.37
C VAL A 332 22.74 -11.38 -9.85
N TRP A 333 23.07 -10.49 -8.91
CA TRP A 333 23.49 -9.13 -9.23
C TRP A 333 24.76 -9.09 -10.05
N THR A 334 25.78 -9.87 -9.68
CA THR A 334 27.03 -9.99 -10.44
C THR A 334 26.77 -10.52 -11.86
N GLU A 335 25.93 -11.55 -12.00
CA GLU A 335 25.56 -12.09 -13.30
C GLU A 335 24.84 -11.03 -14.18
N TYR A 336 23.94 -10.24 -13.59
CA TYR A 336 23.24 -9.17 -14.27
C TYR A 336 24.20 -8.04 -14.73
N LEU A 337 25.11 -7.62 -13.86
CA LEU A 337 26.11 -6.61 -14.17
C LEU A 337 26.95 -7.03 -15.40
N GLU A 338 27.54 -8.24 -15.39
CA GLU A 338 28.46 -8.67 -16.42
C GLU A 338 27.78 -9.08 -17.75
N ASN A 339 26.58 -9.70 -17.66
CA ASN A 339 25.91 -10.24 -18.85
C ASN A 339 24.95 -9.26 -19.52
N VAL A 340 24.41 -8.27 -18.77
CA VAL A 340 23.42 -7.33 -19.26
C VAL A 340 23.93 -5.89 -19.24
N MET A 341 24.24 -5.33 -18.06
CA MET A 341 24.57 -3.89 -17.95
C MET A 341 25.84 -3.54 -18.73
N ARG A 342 26.89 -4.37 -18.63
CA ARG A 342 28.16 -4.18 -19.33
C ARG A 342 28.01 -4.04 -20.86
N LYS A 343 27.01 -4.73 -21.43
CA LYS A 343 26.78 -4.78 -22.88
C LYS A 343 25.89 -3.64 -23.40
N ARG A 344 25.29 -2.89 -22.52
CA ARG A 344 24.35 -1.81 -22.88
C ARG A 344 25.01 -0.43 -22.79
N LYS A 345 25.13 0.25 -23.92
CA LYS A 345 25.74 1.60 -23.98
C LYS A 345 25.08 2.59 -23.02
N GLY A 346 23.73 2.57 -22.89
CA GLY A 346 22.98 3.45 -22.00
C GLY A 346 23.18 3.18 -20.50
N LEU A 347 23.81 2.06 -20.11
CA LEU A 347 24.09 1.68 -18.72
C LEU A 347 25.61 1.66 -18.40
N ALA A 348 26.47 2.04 -19.32
CA ALA A 348 27.92 1.88 -19.16
C ALA A 348 28.50 2.62 -17.94
N SER A 349 28.08 3.86 -17.70
CA SER A 349 28.52 4.64 -16.55
C SER A 349 27.99 4.05 -15.24
N LEU A 350 26.70 3.73 -15.19
CA LEU A 350 26.08 3.09 -14.02
C LEU A 350 26.70 1.70 -13.74
N TYR A 351 27.02 0.93 -14.79
CA TYR A 351 27.74 -0.35 -14.65
C TYR A 351 29.10 -0.18 -13.96
N ALA A 352 29.89 0.81 -14.38
CA ALA A 352 31.21 1.05 -13.79
C ALA A 352 31.11 1.30 -12.27
N GLU A 353 30.18 2.17 -11.86
CA GLU A 353 29.91 2.49 -10.47
C GLU A 353 29.38 1.29 -9.66
N CYS A 354 28.46 0.50 -10.25
CA CYS A 354 27.94 -0.70 -9.60
C CYS A 354 29.01 -1.79 -9.44
N LYS A 355 29.90 -1.93 -10.42
CA LYS A 355 30.99 -2.91 -10.38
C LYS A 355 31.99 -2.61 -9.28
N GLU A 356 32.39 -1.36 -9.13
CA GLU A 356 33.30 -0.92 -8.06
C GLU A 356 32.76 -1.27 -6.67
N ARG A 357 31.45 -1.11 -6.46
CA ARG A 357 30.79 -1.39 -5.17
C ARG A 357 30.49 -2.87 -4.93
N ASN A 358 30.45 -3.67 -5.99
CA ASN A 358 30.18 -5.12 -5.90
C ASN A 358 31.46 -5.94 -5.66
N SER A 359 32.64 -5.33 -5.82
CA SER A 359 33.93 -5.94 -5.51
C SER A 359 34.18 -6.00 -4.00
#